data_bd66e0982ebfc0addd83651593208fcb
#
_entry.id   bd66e0982ebfc0addd83651593208fcb
#
_cell.length_a   1.000
_cell.length_b   1.000
_cell.length_c   1.000
_cell.angle_alpha   90.00
_cell.angle_beta   90.00
_cell.angle_gamma   90.00
#
_symmetry.space_group_name_H-M   'P 1'
#
loop_
_entity.id
_entity.type
_entity.pdbx_description
1 polymer ?
#
loop_
_entity_poly.entity_id
_entity_poly.type
_entity_poly.pdbx_seq_one_letter_code
_entity_poly.pdbx_strand_id
1 'polypeptide(L)'
;NDGGAGTDTVTIDTLNPTVGITFDNSPLTSQNFSTTITFQFSEAVSGFAASDVTLTNGVLSNFTGSGSSYTATFIATNFQSPTGTVAVSNDYFDTPGNQGAANSANIAMTVGGGPDPNDGPSGGGSVIGSGTIGADSITGSTGDDNLSGLDGNDTINGGDGNDTINGGTGADIISGGTGNDNIIGLGGFDLIYGGSGNDTINGSNGIDTIVGGFGNDSLTGGGGDTFRFLSIYDQQDVITGFNDTIVFDITGASAFTSLGSGALGTTTYTGAIAGGYLTYSGGVLSYDADGSAGSTFSPLAIVTLTGSPTLSNTNVLFQNL
;
A
#
# COMPACT_ATOMS: atom_id res chain seq x y z
N ASN A 1 -38.13 57.84 17.90
CA ASN A 1 -36.99 56.90 17.96
C ASN A 1 -37.05 55.98 16.76
N ASP A 2 -36.40 56.41 15.69
CA ASP A 2 -36.21 55.62 14.47
C ASP A 2 -35.11 54.60 14.77
N GLY A 3 -35.52 53.36 15.00
CA GLY A 3 -34.63 52.24 15.01
C GLY A 3 -34.17 51.97 13.57
N GLY A 4 -32.98 52.46 13.21
CA GLY A 4 -32.35 52.11 11.95
C GLY A 4 -32.21 50.60 11.82
N ALA A 5 -32.90 50.03 10.85
CA ALA A 5 -32.68 48.63 10.47
C ALA A 5 -31.25 48.52 9.95
N GLY A 6 -30.36 47.97 10.78
CA GLY A 6 -29.07 47.52 10.32
C GLY A 6 -29.28 46.39 9.31
N THR A 7 -28.86 46.59 8.08
CA THR A 7 -28.82 45.52 7.10
C THR A 7 -27.60 44.67 7.45
N ASP A 8 -27.84 43.62 8.25
CA ASP A 8 -26.83 42.59 8.40
C ASP A 8 -26.70 41.81 7.08
N THR A 9 -25.60 42.01 6.41
CA THR A 9 -25.28 41.25 5.19
C THR A 9 -24.75 39.87 5.64
N VAL A 10 -25.55 38.87 5.49
CA VAL A 10 -25.08 37.49 5.64
C VAL A 10 -24.41 37.09 4.32
N THR A 11 -23.12 36.92 4.34
CA THR A 11 -22.39 36.32 3.21
C THR A 11 -22.54 34.82 3.33
N ILE A 12 -23.22 34.22 2.37
CA ILE A 12 -23.34 32.76 2.28
C ILE A 12 -22.26 32.29 1.31
N ASP A 13 -21.35 31.48 1.80
CA ASP A 13 -20.39 30.75 0.95
C ASP A 13 -21.11 29.58 0.29
N THR A 14 -21.07 29.53 -1.03
CA THR A 14 -21.70 28.50 -1.88
C THR A 14 -20.69 27.86 -2.82
N LEU A 15 -19.40 28.15 -2.63
CA LEU A 15 -18.35 27.59 -3.46
C LEU A 15 -17.95 26.21 -2.87
N ASN A 16 -17.88 25.22 -3.73
CA ASN A 16 -17.38 23.90 -3.34
C ASN A 16 -15.85 23.93 -3.33
N PRO A 17 -15.20 23.41 -2.29
CA PRO A 17 -13.75 23.31 -2.27
C PRO A 17 -13.25 22.40 -3.40
N THR A 18 -12.16 22.79 -4.03
CA THR A 18 -11.47 22.01 -5.06
C THR A 18 -10.09 21.61 -4.58
N VAL A 19 -9.55 20.49 -5.10
CA VAL A 19 -8.22 20.00 -4.75
C VAL A 19 -7.30 19.96 -5.98
N GLY A 20 -6.09 20.50 -5.83
CA GLY A 20 -4.99 20.31 -6.75
C GLY A 20 -4.09 19.18 -6.23
N ILE A 21 -3.65 18.27 -7.10
CA ILE A 21 -2.78 17.15 -6.78
C ILE A 21 -1.48 17.35 -7.54
N THR A 22 -0.36 17.39 -6.82
CA THR A 22 0.97 17.55 -7.41
C THR A 22 1.95 16.54 -6.84
N PHE A 23 3.00 16.24 -7.59
CA PHE A 23 4.03 15.29 -7.26
C PHE A 23 5.41 15.95 -7.29
N ASP A 24 6.26 15.66 -6.32
CA ASP A 24 7.62 16.20 -6.28
C ASP A 24 8.51 15.59 -7.37
N ASN A 25 8.31 14.30 -7.65
CA ASN A 25 9.02 13.56 -8.67
C ASN A 25 8.07 12.87 -9.64
N SER A 26 8.34 12.96 -10.93
CA SER A 26 7.65 12.23 -12.01
C SER A 26 8.52 12.33 -13.28
N PRO A 27 8.76 11.27 -14.03
CA PRO A 27 8.24 9.92 -13.87
C PRO A 27 8.90 9.16 -12.70
N LEU A 28 8.19 8.22 -12.12
CA LEU A 28 8.77 7.22 -11.24
C LEU A 28 9.40 6.10 -12.06
N THR A 29 10.46 5.54 -11.54
CA THR A 29 11.18 4.41 -12.12
C THR A 29 11.36 3.33 -11.07
N SER A 30 11.80 2.14 -11.43
CA SER A 30 12.20 1.12 -10.45
C SER A 30 13.29 1.61 -9.50
N GLN A 31 14.07 2.60 -9.89
CA GLN A 31 15.14 3.23 -9.11
C GLN A 31 14.67 4.44 -8.28
N ASN A 32 13.55 5.04 -8.62
CA ASN A 32 12.92 6.14 -7.89
C ASN A 32 11.43 5.87 -7.84
N PHE A 33 11.04 4.94 -6.97
CA PHE A 33 9.71 4.35 -6.93
C PHE A 33 8.74 5.09 -6.02
N SER A 34 9.17 6.18 -5.38
CA SER A 34 8.30 6.95 -4.50
C SER A 34 8.34 8.45 -4.80
N THR A 35 7.26 9.14 -4.46
CA THR A 35 7.15 10.60 -4.55
C THR A 35 6.27 11.14 -3.45
N THR A 36 6.52 12.37 -3.04
CA THR A 36 5.57 13.10 -2.21
C THR A 36 4.41 13.56 -3.07
N ILE A 37 3.19 13.27 -2.61
CA ILE A 37 1.96 13.86 -3.13
C ILE A 37 1.63 15.08 -2.28
N THR A 38 1.34 16.20 -2.90
CA THR A 38 0.74 17.36 -2.22
C THR A 38 -0.70 17.53 -2.69
N PHE A 39 -1.63 17.54 -1.74
CA PHE A 39 -3.04 17.89 -1.93
C PHE A 39 -3.25 19.33 -1.49
N GLN A 40 -3.43 20.25 -2.42
CA GLN A 40 -3.67 21.65 -2.15
C GLN A 40 -5.13 21.99 -2.43
N PHE A 41 -5.87 22.27 -1.38
CA PHE A 41 -7.26 22.69 -1.48
C PHE A 41 -7.38 24.21 -1.72
N SER A 42 -8.44 24.62 -2.41
CA SER A 42 -8.77 26.04 -2.65
C SER A 42 -9.04 26.80 -1.35
N GLU A 43 -9.44 26.08 -0.30
CA GLU A 43 -9.77 26.61 1.02
C GLU A 43 -9.56 25.53 2.09
N ALA A 44 -9.76 25.88 3.37
CA ALA A 44 -9.64 24.92 4.46
C ALA A 44 -10.79 23.90 4.44
N VAL A 45 -10.46 22.63 4.47
CA VAL A 45 -11.43 21.52 4.46
C VAL A 45 -11.38 20.71 5.75
N SER A 46 -12.47 20.02 6.01
CA SER A 46 -12.66 19.04 7.09
C SER A 46 -13.12 17.70 6.51
N GLY A 47 -12.81 16.63 7.20
CA GLY A 47 -13.18 15.28 6.80
C GLY A 47 -12.22 14.62 5.81
N PHE A 48 -11.28 15.35 5.20
CA PHE A 48 -10.31 14.73 4.29
C PHE A 48 -9.31 13.84 5.05
N ALA A 49 -9.25 12.60 4.66
CA ALA A 49 -8.45 11.55 5.28
C ALA A 49 -7.79 10.65 4.21
N ALA A 50 -6.90 9.77 4.62
CA ALA A 50 -6.26 8.81 3.71
C ALA A 50 -7.28 7.92 2.98
N SER A 51 -8.41 7.60 3.63
CA SER A 51 -9.51 6.84 3.04
C SER A 51 -10.17 7.50 1.81
N ASP A 52 -10.00 8.80 1.65
CA ASP A 52 -10.58 9.56 0.53
C ASP A 52 -9.68 9.56 -0.69
N VAL A 53 -8.50 8.94 -0.56
CA VAL A 53 -7.50 8.82 -1.63
C VAL A 53 -7.49 7.39 -2.16
N THR A 54 -7.79 7.24 -3.44
CA THR A 54 -7.70 5.97 -4.16
C THR A 54 -6.49 5.98 -5.09
N LEU A 55 -5.74 4.90 -5.08
CA LEU A 55 -4.53 4.76 -5.89
C LEU A 55 -4.66 3.59 -6.88
N THR A 56 -3.95 3.70 -8.00
CA THR A 56 -3.66 2.55 -8.86
C THR A 56 -2.15 2.42 -9.03
N ASN A 57 -1.66 1.18 -9.06
CA ASN A 57 -0.24 0.84 -9.22
C ASN A 57 0.70 1.47 -8.16
N GLY A 58 0.16 1.72 -6.98
CA GLY A 58 0.93 2.26 -5.86
C GLY A 58 0.14 2.23 -4.55
N VAL A 59 0.84 2.47 -3.46
CA VAL A 59 0.28 2.56 -2.10
C VAL A 59 0.54 3.94 -1.52
N LEU A 60 -0.32 4.34 -0.56
CA LEU A 60 -0.22 5.58 0.19
C LEU A 60 0.44 5.33 1.54
N SER A 61 1.39 6.17 1.91
CA SER A 61 1.96 6.20 3.25
C SER A 61 2.19 7.63 3.73
N ASN A 62 2.48 7.80 5.01
CA ASN A 62 2.83 9.10 5.61
C ASN A 62 1.80 10.21 5.35
N PHE A 63 0.50 9.87 5.33
CA PHE A 63 -0.55 10.87 5.15
C PHE A 63 -0.60 11.82 6.35
N THR A 64 -0.46 13.11 6.10
CA THR A 64 -0.47 14.15 7.13
C THR A 64 -0.93 15.48 6.55
N GLY A 65 -1.38 16.37 7.41
CA GLY A 65 -1.81 17.72 7.02
C GLY A 65 -3.06 18.17 7.75
N SER A 66 -3.48 19.41 7.47
CA SER A 66 -4.72 19.99 7.99
C SER A 66 -5.09 21.26 7.21
N GLY A 67 -6.33 21.69 7.34
CA GLY A 67 -6.80 22.91 6.69
C GLY A 67 -6.80 22.77 5.17
N SER A 68 -6.00 23.55 4.47
CA SER A 68 -5.98 23.57 2.99
C SER A 68 -4.81 22.79 2.38
N SER A 69 -3.95 22.16 3.18
CA SER A 69 -2.77 21.47 2.65
C SER A 69 -2.51 20.15 3.36
N TYR A 70 -2.40 19.08 2.58
CA TYR A 70 -2.07 17.74 3.04
C TYR A 70 -0.98 17.16 2.15
N THR A 71 -0.19 16.26 2.73
CA THR A 71 0.85 15.52 2.01
C THR A 71 0.76 14.04 2.32
N ALA A 72 1.23 13.23 1.40
CA ALA A 72 1.40 11.80 1.56
C ALA A 72 2.57 11.32 0.70
N THR A 73 3.01 10.09 0.92
CA THR A 73 3.98 9.43 0.04
C THR A 73 3.22 8.43 -0.84
N PHE A 74 3.38 8.54 -2.15
CA PHE A 74 3.03 7.49 -3.11
C PHE A 74 4.25 6.59 -3.29
N ILE A 75 4.07 5.29 -3.14
CA ILE A 75 5.08 4.27 -3.39
C ILE A 75 4.55 3.40 -4.53
N ALA A 76 5.23 3.39 -5.67
CA ALA A 76 4.83 2.57 -6.81
C ALA A 76 5.03 1.08 -6.50
N THR A 77 4.04 0.27 -6.81
CA THR A 77 4.05 -1.18 -6.56
C THR A 77 4.01 -2.01 -7.84
N ASN A 78 3.85 -1.37 -8.99
CA ASN A 78 3.75 -2.06 -10.28
C ASN A 78 4.29 -1.19 -11.41
N PHE A 79 5.47 -1.50 -11.89
CA PHE A 79 6.10 -0.85 -13.05
C PHE A 79 5.77 -1.53 -14.39
N GLN A 80 4.86 -2.49 -14.43
CA GLN A 80 4.31 -3.04 -15.69
C GLN A 80 3.29 -2.09 -16.35
N SER A 81 2.85 -1.08 -15.62
CA SER A 81 1.96 -0.04 -16.13
C SER A 81 2.71 1.28 -16.27
N PRO A 82 2.55 2.02 -17.40
CA PRO A 82 3.24 3.30 -17.60
C PRO A 82 2.67 4.43 -16.73
N THR A 83 1.60 4.18 -15.97
CA THR A 83 0.95 5.21 -15.15
C THR A 83 0.39 4.64 -13.86
N GLY A 84 0.58 5.36 -12.77
CA GLY A 84 -0.24 5.27 -11.57
C GLY A 84 -1.26 6.39 -11.55
N THR A 85 -2.32 6.23 -10.79
CA THR A 85 -3.35 7.27 -10.60
C THR A 85 -3.52 7.55 -9.12
N VAL A 86 -3.64 8.83 -8.79
CA VAL A 86 -4.07 9.32 -7.48
C VAL A 86 -5.42 9.99 -7.68
N ALA A 87 -6.46 9.46 -7.07
CA ALA A 87 -7.80 10.02 -7.14
C ALA A 87 -8.30 10.39 -5.75
N VAL A 88 -8.93 11.54 -5.62
CA VAL A 88 -9.54 12.04 -4.39
C VAL A 88 -11.05 11.98 -4.57
N SER A 89 -11.75 11.36 -3.60
CA SER A 89 -13.22 11.35 -3.55
C SER A 89 -13.78 12.74 -3.24
N ASN A 90 -15.07 12.86 -3.15
CA ASN A 90 -15.77 14.10 -2.76
C ASN A 90 -16.24 14.07 -1.30
N ASP A 91 -15.67 13.24 -0.45
CA ASP A 91 -16.12 13.05 0.95
C ASP A 91 -15.51 14.04 1.94
N TYR A 92 -15.11 15.22 1.47
CA TYR A 92 -14.62 16.32 2.29
C TYR A 92 -15.47 17.58 2.12
N PHE A 93 -15.43 18.46 3.12
CA PHE A 93 -16.30 19.63 3.20
C PHE A 93 -15.51 20.85 3.67
N ASP A 94 -15.94 22.05 3.24
CA ASP A 94 -15.48 23.30 3.82
C ASP A 94 -16.14 23.60 5.19
N THR A 95 -15.80 24.74 5.78
CA THR A 95 -16.38 25.12 7.09
C THR A 95 -17.89 25.42 7.02
N PRO A 96 -18.46 26.02 5.96
CA PRO A 96 -19.90 26.14 5.81
C PRO A 96 -20.63 24.83 5.51
N GLY A 97 -19.92 23.79 5.09
CA GLY A 97 -20.45 22.46 4.79
C GLY A 97 -20.71 22.21 3.30
N ASN A 98 -20.10 22.99 2.39
CA ASN A 98 -20.15 22.67 0.97
C ASN A 98 -19.26 21.46 0.68
N GLN A 99 -19.80 20.50 -0.04
CA GLN A 99 -19.09 19.25 -0.39
C GLN A 99 -18.02 19.53 -1.45
N GLY A 100 -16.85 18.94 -1.27
CA GLY A 100 -15.74 19.06 -2.21
C GLY A 100 -15.98 18.39 -3.56
N ALA A 101 -15.18 18.76 -4.53
CA ALA A 101 -15.19 18.15 -5.86
C ALA A 101 -14.12 17.05 -5.94
N ALA A 102 -14.52 15.88 -6.45
CA ALA A 102 -13.55 14.82 -6.75
C ALA A 102 -12.54 15.26 -7.79
N ASN A 103 -11.31 14.81 -7.68
CA ASN A 103 -10.24 15.08 -8.65
C ASN A 103 -9.31 13.87 -8.76
N SER A 104 -8.56 13.80 -9.86
CA SER A 104 -7.53 12.79 -10.05
C SER A 104 -6.34 13.33 -10.82
N ALA A 105 -5.18 12.78 -10.55
CA ALA A 105 -3.94 13.05 -11.26
C ALA A 105 -3.21 11.74 -11.58
N ASN A 106 -2.59 11.71 -12.75
CA ASN A 106 -1.77 10.58 -13.16
C ASN A 106 -0.31 10.87 -12.85
N ILE A 107 0.36 9.88 -12.29
CA ILE A 107 1.81 9.89 -12.17
C ILE A 107 2.39 9.00 -13.25
N ALA A 108 3.34 9.52 -14.01
CA ALA A 108 4.04 8.74 -15.02
C ALA A 108 4.99 7.75 -14.35
N MET A 109 5.02 6.52 -14.83
CA MET A 109 5.94 5.48 -14.42
C MET A 109 6.67 4.94 -15.66
N THR A 110 7.95 4.75 -15.56
CA THR A 110 8.71 4.16 -16.66
C THR A 110 8.65 2.65 -16.56
N VAL A 111 8.07 2.03 -17.57
CA VAL A 111 8.01 0.56 -17.69
C VAL A 111 9.38 0.07 -18.13
N GLY A 112 9.97 -0.82 -17.36
CA GLY A 112 11.31 -1.36 -17.62
C GLY A 112 12.42 -0.41 -17.21
N GLY A 113 13.41 -0.92 -16.52
CA GLY A 113 14.54 -0.16 -16.02
C GLY A 113 15.23 0.62 -17.12
N GLY A 114 15.31 1.94 -16.96
CA GLY A 114 16.34 2.70 -17.64
C GLY A 114 17.71 2.22 -17.15
N PRO A 115 18.77 2.33 -17.96
CA PRO A 115 20.09 1.91 -17.52
C PRO A 115 20.49 2.67 -16.24
N ASP A 116 20.82 1.92 -15.20
CA ASP A 116 21.46 2.47 -14.00
C ASP A 116 22.76 3.17 -14.44
N PRO A 117 23.02 4.42 -14.03
CA PRO A 117 24.29 5.08 -14.31
C PRO A 117 25.51 4.35 -13.73
N ASN A 118 25.30 3.36 -12.85
CA ASN A 118 26.34 2.46 -12.35
C ASN A 118 26.43 1.15 -13.14
N ASP A 119 25.45 0.82 -13.98
CA ASP A 119 25.59 -0.25 -14.94
C ASP A 119 26.57 0.19 -16.02
N GLY A 120 27.65 -0.50 -16.14
CA GLY A 120 28.53 -0.36 -17.28
C GLY A 120 27.76 -0.60 -18.60
N PRO A 121 28.30 -0.25 -19.78
CA PRO A 121 27.55 -0.08 -21.04
C PRO A 121 26.96 -1.33 -21.68
N SER A 122 26.51 -2.30 -20.94
CA SER A 122 25.67 -3.41 -21.43
C SER A 122 24.98 -4.20 -20.32
N GLY A 123 23.70 -3.95 -20.16
CA GLY A 123 22.63 -4.86 -19.74
C GLY A 123 22.87 -5.79 -18.54
N GLY A 124 22.10 -5.60 -17.45
CA GLY A 124 21.84 -6.63 -16.47
C GLY A 124 23.05 -7.05 -15.61
N GLY A 125 23.72 -6.11 -14.98
CA GLY A 125 24.80 -6.41 -14.04
C GLY A 125 24.27 -6.52 -12.61
N SER A 126 24.64 -7.59 -11.89
CA SER A 126 24.40 -7.72 -10.45
C SER A 126 25.15 -6.64 -9.68
N VAL A 127 24.44 -5.86 -8.86
CA VAL A 127 25.02 -4.87 -7.96
C VAL A 127 25.20 -5.48 -6.57
N ILE A 128 26.33 -5.21 -5.93
CA ILE A 128 26.52 -5.44 -4.51
C ILE A 128 26.50 -4.07 -3.85
N GLY A 129 25.33 -3.68 -3.32
CA GLY A 129 25.13 -2.41 -2.64
C GLY A 129 25.15 -2.59 -1.12
N SER A 130 25.89 -1.76 -0.41
CA SER A 130 25.88 -1.73 1.04
C SER A 130 25.73 -0.32 1.53
N GLY A 131 24.81 -0.11 2.46
CA GLY A 131 24.64 1.15 3.20
C GLY A 131 25.76 1.42 4.18
N THR A 132 25.51 2.33 5.08
CA THR A 132 26.37 2.77 6.17
C THR A 132 25.72 2.45 7.52
N ILE A 133 26.12 3.14 8.59
CA ILE A 133 25.48 3.06 9.92
C ILE A 133 24.40 4.15 10.09
N GLY A 134 23.91 4.77 9.07
CA GLY A 134 22.89 5.82 9.12
C GLY A 134 21.86 5.60 8.03
N ALA A 135 20.80 6.39 8.03
CA ALA A 135 19.74 6.27 7.03
C ALA A 135 20.25 6.43 5.61
N ASP A 136 20.10 5.38 4.80
CA ASP A 136 20.59 5.29 3.43
C ASP A 136 19.46 5.13 2.41
N SER A 137 19.77 5.44 1.16
CA SER A 137 18.92 5.13 0.01
C SER A 137 19.71 4.26 -0.95
N ILE A 138 19.33 3.00 -1.07
CA ILE A 138 20.03 1.98 -1.85
C ILE A 138 19.12 1.51 -2.97
N THR A 139 19.65 1.46 -4.17
CA THR A 139 18.90 1.01 -5.34
C THR A 139 19.73 0.01 -6.12
N GLY A 140 19.11 -1.11 -6.45
CA GLY A 140 19.67 -2.13 -7.32
C GLY A 140 19.55 -1.76 -8.81
N SER A 141 19.71 -2.75 -9.64
CA SER A 141 19.75 -2.64 -11.09
C SER A 141 18.60 -3.39 -11.77
N THR A 142 18.83 -3.85 -13.00
CA THR A 142 17.89 -4.74 -13.72
C THR A 142 18.33 -6.20 -13.70
N GLY A 143 19.30 -6.56 -12.90
CA GLY A 143 19.78 -7.92 -12.71
C GLY A 143 19.71 -8.35 -11.27
N ASP A 144 20.01 -9.59 -10.98
CA ASP A 144 19.96 -10.15 -9.63
C ASP A 144 20.97 -9.45 -8.70
N ASP A 145 20.50 -8.70 -7.72
CA ASP A 145 21.30 -7.86 -6.85
C ASP A 145 21.46 -8.41 -5.43
N ASN A 146 22.47 -7.91 -4.73
CA ASN A 146 22.68 -8.21 -3.32
C ASN A 146 22.87 -6.90 -2.54
N LEU A 147 21.84 -6.50 -1.80
CA LEU A 147 21.74 -5.20 -1.16
C LEU A 147 21.66 -5.34 0.36
N SER A 148 22.30 -4.43 1.09
CA SER A 148 22.26 -4.40 2.55
C SER A 148 22.22 -2.98 3.09
N GLY A 149 21.22 -2.67 3.95
CA GLY A 149 21.10 -1.37 4.64
C GLY A 149 22.12 -1.19 5.74
N LEU A 150 22.39 -2.22 6.55
CA LEU A 150 23.20 -2.25 7.77
C LEU A 150 22.45 -1.65 8.98
N ASP A 151 22.93 -0.53 9.56
CA ASP A 151 22.27 0.16 10.66
C ASP A 151 21.63 1.45 10.13
N GLY A 152 20.43 1.74 10.54
CA GLY A 152 19.78 3.00 10.14
C GLY A 152 18.33 2.74 9.72
N ASN A 153 17.63 3.82 9.38
CA ASN A 153 16.30 3.70 8.78
C ASN A 153 16.46 3.85 7.27
N ASP A 154 16.55 2.73 6.57
CA ASP A 154 16.98 2.68 5.19
C ASP A 154 15.80 2.62 4.22
N THR A 155 16.05 3.06 2.99
CA THR A 155 15.13 2.87 1.87
C THR A 155 15.85 2.06 0.80
N ILE A 156 15.39 0.83 0.57
CA ILE A 156 16.05 -0.13 -0.32
C ILE A 156 15.10 -0.56 -1.41
N ASN A 157 15.56 -0.52 -2.65
CA ASN A 157 14.83 -1.00 -3.81
C ASN A 157 15.70 -1.98 -4.61
N GLY A 158 15.26 -3.22 -4.77
CA GLY A 158 15.94 -4.23 -5.58
C GLY A 158 15.96 -3.86 -7.06
N GLY A 159 14.82 -3.62 -7.64
CA GLY A 159 14.67 -3.27 -9.06
C GLY A 159 14.02 -4.38 -9.87
N ASP A 160 14.61 -4.68 -11.03
CA ASP A 160 14.25 -5.87 -11.79
C ASP A 160 15.30 -6.96 -11.49
N GLY A 161 14.89 -8.21 -11.41
CA GLY A 161 15.80 -9.32 -11.14
C GLY A 161 15.39 -10.12 -9.90
N ASN A 162 16.14 -11.18 -9.60
CA ASN A 162 15.86 -11.94 -8.37
C ASN A 162 16.85 -11.46 -7.29
N ASP A 163 16.40 -10.55 -6.47
CA ASP A 163 17.26 -9.81 -5.56
C ASP A 163 17.41 -10.48 -4.20
N THR A 164 18.53 -10.23 -3.56
CA THR A 164 18.76 -10.58 -2.15
C THR A 164 18.94 -9.30 -1.35
N ILE A 165 17.98 -9.01 -0.47
CA ILE A 165 17.92 -7.75 0.26
C ILE A 165 17.94 -8.01 1.76
N ASN A 166 18.79 -7.28 2.46
CA ASN A 166 18.89 -7.25 3.90
C ASN A 166 18.69 -5.80 4.39
N GLY A 167 17.59 -5.54 5.09
CA GLY A 167 17.31 -4.22 5.67
C GLY A 167 18.36 -3.84 6.70
N GLY A 168 18.48 -4.60 7.76
CA GLY A 168 19.44 -4.36 8.81
C GLY A 168 18.81 -4.05 10.15
N THR A 169 19.36 -3.08 10.89
CA THR A 169 18.72 -2.59 12.10
C THR A 169 18.12 -1.22 11.86
N GLY A 170 16.89 -1.02 12.27
CA GLY A 170 16.19 0.26 12.09
C GLY A 170 14.82 0.06 11.47
N ALA A 171 14.11 1.12 11.23
CA ALA A 171 12.81 1.05 10.59
C ALA A 171 12.99 1.28 9.09
N ASP A 172 13.02 0.17 8.33
CA ASP A 172 13.39 0.17 6.93
C ASP A 172 12.16 0.18 6.01
N ILE A 173 12.33 0.74 4.82
CA ILE A 173 11.37 0.64 3.72
C ILE A 173 12.06 -0.16 2.61
N ILE A 174 11.53 -1.34 2.32
CA ILE A 174 12.13 -2.28 1.39
C ILE A 174 11.15 -2.63 0.28
N SER A 175 11.61 -2.60 -0.96
CA SER A 175 10.91 -3.13 -2.12
C SER A 175 11.81 -4.11 -2.86
N GLY A 176 11.34 -5.34 -3.09
CA GLY A 176 12.02 -6.28 -3.97
C GLY A 176 11.97 -5.79 -5.43
N GLY A 177 10.77 -5.61 -5.96
CA GLY A 177 10.58 -5.10 -7.31
C GLY A 177 9.94 -6.08 -8.25
N THR A 178 10.61 -6.46 -9.32
CA THR A 178 10.15 -7.52 -10.21
C THR A 178 11.13 -8.70 -10.17
N GLY A 179 10.62 -9.90 -10.08
CA GLY A 179 11.41 -11.12 -9.98
C GLY A 179 11.11 -11.90 -8.71
N ASN A 180 11.87 -12.95 -8.44
CA ASN A 180 11.64 -13.74 -7.23
C ASN A 180 12.68 -13.32 -6.18
N ASP A 181 12.28 -12.47 -5.27
CA ASP A 181 13.18 -11.80 -4.35
C ASP A 181 13.32 -12.55 -3.01
N ASN A 182 14.46 -12.40 -2.37
CA ASN A 182 14.72 -12.88 -1.04
C ASN A 182 15.02 -11.70 -0.12
N ILE A 183 14.06 -11.37 0.76
CA ILE A 183 14.07 -10.16 1.56
C ILE A 183 14.08 -10.51 3.04
N ILE A 184 14.99 -9.89 3.79
CA ILE A 184 15.08 -10.01 5.25
C ILE A 184 15.09 -8.61 5.84
N GLY A 185 14.08 -8.26 6.68
CA GLY A 185 14.01 -6.97 7.39
C GLY A 185 15.07 -6.88 8.49
N LEU A 186 15.25 -7.92 9.28
CA LEU A 186 16.07 -8.10 10.48
C LEU A 186 15.49 -7.42 11.71
N GLY A 187 15.76 -6.18 11.98
CA GLY A 187 15.34 -5.63 13.26
C GLY A 187 14.89 -4.21 13.25
N GLY A 188 13.64 -4.00 13.59
CA GLY A 188 13.01 -2.67 13.58
C GLY A 188 11.51 -2.74 13.39
N PHE A 189 10.95 -1.73 12.77
CA PHE A 189 9.55 -1.69 12.34
C PHE A 189 9.54 -1.48 10.83
N ASP A 190 9.66 -2.59 10.11
CA ASP A 190 9.93 -2.54 8.70
C ASP A 190 8.65 -2.50 7.86
N LEU A 191 8.73 -1.83 6.72
CA LEU A 191 7.70 -1.84 5.69
C LEU A 191 8.27 -2.53 4.45
N ILE A 192 7.80 -3.76 4.19
CA ILE A 192 8.38 -4.63 3.18
C ILE A 192 7.35 -4.92 2.09
N TYR A 193 7.75 -4.70 0.85
CA TYR A 193 7.03 -5.06 -0.36
C TYR A 193 7.87 -6.06 -1.16
N GLY A 194 7.35 -7.26 -1.42
CA GLY A 194 7.98 -8.20 -2.35
C GLY A 194 7.92 -7.64 -3.77
N GLY A 195 6.73 -7.43 -4.27
CA GLY A 195 6.53 -6.83 -5.57
C GLY A 195 5.81 -7.74 -6.56
N SER A 196 6.45 -8.13 -7.62
CA SER A 196 5.91 -9.10 -8.56
C SER A 196 6.87 -10.26 -8.78
N GLY A 197 6.38 -11.46 -8.62
CA GLY A 197 7.15 -12.71 -8.65
C GLY A 197 6.84 -13.57 -7.43
N ASN A 198 7.57 -14.64 -7.24
CA ASN A 198 7.36 -15.50 -6.07
C ASN A 198 8.44 -15.18 -5.03
N ASP A 199 8.09 -14.34 -4.07
CA ASP A 199 9.02 -13.76 -3.14
C ASP A 199 9.17 -14.60 -1.86
N THR A 200 10.31 -14.48 -1.23
CA THR A 200 10.57 -15.02 0.11
C THR A 200 10.89 -13.87 1.05
N ILE A 201 9.98 -13.60 1.98
CA ILE A 201 10.09 -12.45 2.87
C ILE A 201 10.12 -12.89 4.32
N ASN A 202 11.06 -12.35 5.07
CA ASN A 202 11.17 -12.52 6.51
C ASN A 202 11.34 -11.17 7.21
N GLY A 203 10.30 -10.71 7.94
CA GLY A 203 10.36 -9.48 8.75
C GLY A 203 11.38 -9.60 9.88
N SER A 204 11.44 -10.76 10.54
CA SER A 204 12.34 -11.13 11.64
C SER A 204 11.96 -10.50 12.98
N ASN A 205 12.72 -9.52 13.50
CA ASN A 205 12.47 -8.95 14.83
C ASN A 205 11.84 -7.57 14.70
N GLY A 206 10.68 -7.39 15.30
CA GLY A 206 10.02 -6.09 15.30
C GLY A 206 8.51 -6.23 15.22
N ILE A 207 7.88 -5.17 14.78
CA ILE A 207 6.48 -5.18 14.37
C ILE A 207 6.47 -4.66 12.93
N ASP A 208 6.41 -5.59 11.99
CA ASP A 208 6.64 -5.32 10.60
C ASP A 208 5.30 -5.25 9.83
N THR A 209 5.33 -4.57 8.71
CA THR A 209 4.24 -4.60 7.74
C THR A 209 4.76 -5.23 6.45
N ILE A 210 4.17 -6.36 6.08
CA ILE A 210 4.61 -7.18 4.96
C ILE A 210 3.51 -7.27 3.91
N VAL A 211 3.88 -6.98 2.68
CA VAL A 211 3.07 -7.13 1.47
C VAL A 211 3.85 -8.04 0.53
N GLY A 212 3.35 -9.24 0.26
CA GLY A 212 3.96 -10.14 -0.73
C GLY A 212 3.88 -9.54 -2.13
N GLY A 213 2.71 -9.27 -2.60
CA GLY A 213 2.45 -8.68 -3.90
C GLY A 213 1.88 -9.68 -4.90
N PHE A 214 2.26 -9.55 -6.17
CA PHE A 214 1.79 -10.50 -7.18
C PHE A 214 2.66 -11.74 -7.22
N GLY A 215 2.07 -12.90 -7.05
CA GLY A 215 2.76 -14.18 -7.14
C GLY A 215 2.35 -15.15 -6.05
N ASN A 216 3.18 -16.14 -5.83
CA ASN A 216 2.99 -17.09 -4.74
C ASN A 216 4.12 -16.90 -3.73
N ASP A 217 3.87 -16.12 -2.71
CA ASP A 217 4.90 -15.65 -1.80
C ASP A 217 5.04 -16.53 -0.56
N SER A 218 6.24 -16.59 -0.03
CA SER A 218 6.57 -17.24 1.24
C SER A 218 6.89 -16.18 2.29
N LEU A 219 5.95 -15.97 3.22
CA LEU A 219 6.00 -14.86 4.15
C LEU A 219 6.19 -15.36 5.58
N THR A 220 7.10 -14.73 6.31
CA THR A 220 7.35 -14.96 7.73
C THR A 220 7.46 -13.61 8.42
N GLY A 221 6.67 -13.38 9.46
CA GLY A 221 6.75 -12.15 10.25
C GLY A 221 7.88 -12.22 11.26
N GLY A 222 7.69 -13.00 12.30
CA GLY A 222 8.63 -13.14 13.41
C GLY A 222 8.00 -12.84 14.75
N GLY A 223 7.24 -11.78 14.89
CA GLY A 223 6.59 -11.48 16.14
C GLY A 223 5.63 -10.30 16.20
N GLY A 224 4.36 -10.49 15.91
CA GLY A 224 3.32 -9.48 16.09
C GLY A 224 3.11 -8.58 14.88
N ASP A 225 3.30 -9.10 13.70
CA ASP A 225 3.38 -8.40 12.44
C ASP A 225 2.04 -8.23 11.75
N THR A 226 2.05 -7.45 10.67
CA THR A 226 0.89 -7.23 9.83
C THR A 226 1.16 -7.68 8.41
N PHE A 227 0.43 -8.68 7.95
CA PHE A 227 0.40 -9.10 6.55
C PHE A 227 -0.75 -8.39 5.84
N ARG A 228 -0.43 -7.64 4.78
CA ARG A 228 -1.43 -6.87 4.03
C ARG A 228 -1.62 -7.46 2.65
N PHE A 229 -2.88 -7.70 2.31
CA PHE A 229 -3.33 -8.13 1.00
C PHE A 229 -4.04 -6.94 0.33
N LEU A 230 -3.44 -6.44 -0.74
CA LEU A 230 -3.92 -5.25 -1.45
C LEU A 230 -4.88 -5.60 -2.59
N SER A 231 -4.89 -6.86 -3.01
CA SER A 231 -5.66 -7.34 -4.14
C SER A 231 -6.02 -8.81 -4.00
N ILE A 232 -7.11 -9.25 -4.65
CA ILE A 232 -7.40 -10.68 -4.85
C ILE A 232 -6.39 -11.37 -5.78
N TYR A 233 -5.54 -10.61 -6.44
CA TYR A 233 -4.46 -11.14 -7.26
C TYR A 233 -3.18 -11.45 -6.45
N ASP A 234 -3.13 -11.01 -5.18
CA ASP A 234 -2.17 -11.48 -4.18
C ASP A 234 -2.65 -12.86 -3.70
N GLN A 235 -2.38 -13.91 -4.47
CA GLN A 235 -3.00 -15.22 -4.29
C GLN A 235 -1.98 -16.30 -3.99
N GLN A 236 -2.42 -17.29 -3.21
CA GLN A 236 -1.69 -18.52 -2.91
C GLN A 236 -0.42 -18.32 -2.09
N ASP A 237 -0.34 -17.23 -1.36
CA ASP A 237 0.76 -17.00 -0.44
C ASP A 237 0.75 -17.98 0.71
N VAL A 238 1.93 -18.21 1.26
CA VAL A 238 2.11 -19.05 2.44
C VAL A 238 2.70 -18.22 3.58
N ILE A 239 1.94 -18.06 4.66
CA ILE A 239 2.44 -17.47 5.90
C ILE A 239 2.87 -18.57 6.86
N THR A 240 4.12 -18.49 7.29
CA THR A 240 4.72 -19.44 8.21
C THR A 240 4.82 -18.88 9.62
N GLY A 241 4.43 -19.69 10.62
CA GLY A 241 4.54 -19.30 12.03
C GLY A 241 3.57 -18.21 12.45
N PHE A 242 2.38 -18.18 11.85
CA PHE A 242 1.40 -17.12 12.06
C PHE A 242 1.00 -16.93 13.52
N ASN A 243 1.33 -15.78 14.07
CA ASN A 243 0.87 -15.24 15.38
C ASN A 243 0.52 -13.75 15.26
N ASP A 244 0.07 -13.33 14.12
CA ASP A 244 0.14 -11.99 13.58
C ASP A 244 -1.25 -11.48 13.19
N THR A 245 -1.29 -10.36 12.47
CA THR A 245 -2.51 -9.77 11.94
C THR A 245 -2.54 -9.87 10.43
N ILE A 246 -3.67 -10.27 9.87
CA ILE A 246 -3.96 -10.18 8.44
C ILE A 246 -4.85 -8.97 8.20
N VAL A 247 -4.45 -8.11 7.29
CA VAL A 247 -5.23 -6.96 6.86
C VAL A 247 -5.59 -7.09 5.39
N PHE A 248 -6.88 -7.10 5.11
CA PHE A 248 -7.38 -6.95 3.75
C PHE A 248 -7.68 -5.48 3.50
N ASP A 249 -7.00 -4.91 2.51
CA ASP A 249 -7.28 -3.56 2.06
C ASP A 249 -8.54 -3.57 1.20
N ILE A 250 -9.59 -2.91 1.68
CA ILE A 250 -10.87 -2.78 0.99
C ILE A 250 -11.05 -1.43 0.31
N THR A 251 -10.01 -0.59 0.25
CA THR A 251 -10.08 0.72 -0.41
C THR A 251 -10.01 0.63 -1.93
N GLY A 252 -10.80 1.46 -2.58
CA GLY A 252 -10.65 1.75 -3.99
C GLY A 252 -11.02 0.62 -4.95
N ALA A 253 -10.27 0.53 -6.03
CA ALA A 253 -10.51 -0.42 -7.13
C ALA A 253 -9.95 -1.83 -6.86
N SER A 254 -9.55 -2.14 -5.63
CA SER A 254 -9.16 -3.50 -5.29
C SER A 254 -10.37 -4.43 -5.43
N ALA A 255 -10.15 -5.66 -5.86
CA ALA A 255 -11.25 -6.60 -6.07
C ALA A 255 -11.95 -6.99 -4.76
N PHE A 256 -11.38 -6.65 -3.61
CA PHE A 256 -12.05 -6.74 -2.31
C PHE A 256 -13.14 -5.66 -2.11
N THR A 257 -13.28 -4.66 -3.00
CA THR A 257 -14.36 -3.67 -2.94
C THR A 257 -15.75 -4.25 -3.17
N SER A 258 -15.87 -5.38 -3.86
CA SER A 258 -17.14 -6.12 -3.89
C SER A 258 -17.55 -6.61 -2.51
N LEU A 259 -16.60 -6.76 -1.59
CA LEU A 259 -16.84 -6.97 -0.17
C LEU A 259 -17.33 -5.69 0.54
N GLY A 260 -17.04 -4.50 0.03
CA GLY A 260 -17.32 -3.21 0.69
C GLY A 260 -18.62 -2.52 0.30
N SER A 261 -19.15 -2.72 -0.89
CA SER A 261 -20.29 -1.94 -1.38
C SER A 261 -21.66 -2.30 -0.77
N GLY A 262 -21.72 -3.19 0.19
CA GLY A 262 -22.97 -3.51 0.88
C GLY A 262 -22.86 -4.38 2.11
N ALA A 263 -21.80 -5.15 2.27
CA ALA A 263 -21.70 -6.13 3.33
C ALA A 263 -20.55 -5.91 4.34
N LEU A 264 -19.48 -5.24 3.93
CA LEU A 264 -18.24 -5.20 4.72
C LEU A 264 -17.79 -3.82 5.22
N GLY A 265 -18.47 -2.74 4.95
CA GLY A 265 -18.13 -1.38 5.46
C GLY A 265 -18.00 -1.29 6.99
N THR A 266 -18.41 -2.33 7.72
CA THR A 266 -18.20 -2.55 9.16
C THR A 266 -18.06 -4.04 9.48
N THR A 267 -17.72 -4.89 8.49
CA THR A 267 -17.77 -6.34 8.68
C THR A 267 -16.51 -6.79 9.38
N THR A 268 -16.70 -7.51 10.45
CA THR A 268 -15.66 -8.25 11.14
C THR A 268 -15.39 -9.57 10.42
N TYR A 269 -14.25 -10.21 10.70
CA TYR A 269 -13.96 -11.56 10.22
C TYR A 269 -15.12 -12.54 10.43
N THR A 270 -15.73 -12.53 11.62
CA THR A 270 -16.90 -13.36 11.93
C THR A 270 -18.09 -13.06 11.01
N GLY A 271 -18.31 -11.80 10.68
CA GLY A 271 -19.37 -11.39 9.74
C GLY A 271 -19.09 -11.84 8.30
N ALA A 272 -17.85 -11.75 7.86
CA ALA A 272 -17.45 -12.22 6.55
C ALA A 272 -17.60 -13.74 6.38
N ILE A 273 -17.21 -14.51 7.39
CA ILE A 273 -17.45 -15.96 7.42
C ILE A 273 -18.95 -16.28 7.43
N ALA A 274 -19.74 -15.62 8.27
CA ALA A 274 -21.19 -15.84 8.34
C ALA A 274 -21.92 -15.47 7.05
N GLY A 275 -21.41 -14.47 6.31
CA GLY A 275 -21.92 -14.07 4.99
C GLY A 275 -21.46 -14.97 3.85
N GLY A 276 -20.55 -15.92 4.09
CA GLY A 276 -20.01 -16.82 3.08
C GLY A 276 -18.91 -16.18 2.20
N TYR A 277 -18.55 -14.91 2.43
CA TYR A 277 -17.53 -14.22 1.64
C TYR A 277 -16.10 -14.69 1.94
N LEU A 278 -15.86 -15.18 3.15
CA LEU A 278 -14.59 -15.81 3.53
C LEU A 278 -14.85 -17.22 4.01
N THR A 279 -13.94 -18.11 3.68
CA THR A 279 -13.88 -19.47 4.24
C THR A 279 -12.48 -19.74 4.77
N TYR A 280 -12.39 -20.40 5.92
CA TYR A 280 -11.13 -20.84 6.48
C TYR A 280 -11.21 -22.33 6.80
N SER A 281 -10.43 -23.13 6.11
CA SER A 281 -10.43 -24.59 6.27
C SER A 281 -9.06 -25.17 5.97
N GLY A 282 -8.56 -26.04 6.83
CA GLY A 282 -7.28 -26.70 6.64
C GLY A 282 -6.07 -25.77 6.55
N GLY A 283 -6.15 -24.59 7.21
CA GLY A 283 -5.12 -23.55 7.14
C GLY A 283 -5.26 -22.61 5.94
N VAL A 284 -6.21 -22.82 5.04
CA VAL A 284 -6.39 -21.98 3.86
C VAL A 284 -7.53 -20.99 4.09
N LEU A 285 -7.21 -19.71 3.97
CA LEU A 285 -8.19 -18.62 3.93
C LEU A 285 -8.51 -18.31 2.47
N SER A 286 -9.78 -18.40 2.12
CA SER A 286 -10.26 -18.22 0.75
C SER A 286 -11.37 -17.17 0.69
N TYR A 287 -11.46 -16.48 -0.43
CA TYR A 287 -12.44 -15.47 -0.73
C TYR A 287 -13.46 -15.97 -1.73
N ASP A 288 -14.73 -15.71 -1.49
CA ASP A 288 -15.86 -15.98 -2.39
C ASP A 288 -16.56 -14.67 -2.74
N ALA A 289 -16.50 -14.29 -4.00
CA ALA A 289 -17.00 -13.01 -4.48
C ALA A 289 -18.52 -12.83 -4.39
N ASP A 290 -19.30 -13.91 -4.42
CA ASP A 290 -20.76 -13.85 -4.40
C ASP A 290 -21.37 -14.11 -3.01
N GLY A 291 -20.57 -14.50 -2.03
CA GLY A 291 -20.98 -14.70 -0.65
C GLY A 291 -22.02 -15.81 -0.47
N SER A 292 -22.26 -16.60 -1.49
CA SER A 292 -23.27 -17.66 -1.45
C SER A 292 -22.58 -19.01 -1.45
N ALA A 293 -22.81 -19.77 -0.42
CA ALA A 293 -22.36 -21.15 -0.36
C ALA A 293 -22.87 -21.92 -1.60
N GLY A 294 -22.20 -21.74 -2.72
CA GLY A 294 -22.16 -22.76 -3.71
C GLY A 294 -22.84 -22.56 -5.04
N SER A 295 -22.77 -21.44 -5.74
CA SER A 295 -23.40 -21.57 -7.03
C SER A 295 -22.74 -20.95 -8.27
N THR A 296 -22.01 -19.86 -8.18
CA THR A 296 -21.54 -19.21 -9.41
C THR A 296 -20.02 -19.09 -9.50
N PHE A 297 -19.34 -18.94 -8.39
CA PHE A 297 -17.88 -18.84 -8.34
C PHE A 297 -17.30 -19.82 -7.32
N SER A 298 -16.18 -20.45 -7.66
CA SER A 298 -15.41 -21.24 -6.69
C SER A 298 -14.63 -20.29 -5.80
N PRO A 299 -14.59 -20.53 -4.47
CA PRO A 299 -13.75 -19.72 -3.57
C PRO A 299 -12.29 -19.71 -4.04
N LEU A 300 -11.70 -18.52 -4.04
CA LEU A 300 -10.34 -18.30 -4.44
C LEU A 300 -9.43 -18.34 -3.19
N ALA A 301 -8.46 -19.24 -3.17
CA ALA A 301 -7.50 -19.28 -2.08
C ALA A 301 -6.63 -18.01 -2.11
N ILE A 302 -6.59 -17.27 -0.99
CA ILE A 302 -5.77 -16.08 -0.85
C ILE A 302 -4.45 -16.47 -0.19
N VAL A 303 -4.52 -17.09 0.98
CA VAL A 303 -3.34 -17.39 1.78
C VAL A 303 -3.46 -18.73 2.50
N THR A 304 -2.36 -19.43 2.60
CA THR A 304 -2.21 -20.62 3.43
C THR A 304 -1.42 -20.29 4.70
N LEU A 305 -2.01 -20.56 5.85
CA LEU A 305 -1.39 -20.36 7.16
C LEU A 305 -0.86 -21.69 7.67
N THR A 306 0.44 -21.82 7.84
CA THR A 306 1.02 -23.04 8.36
C THR A 306 0.68 -23.22 9.85
N GLY A 307 0.43 -24.47 10.27
CA GLY A 307 -0.01 -24.77 11.63
C GLY A 307 -1.50 -24.58 11.89
N SER A 308 -2.28 -24.17 10.90
CA SER A 308 -3.74 -23.98 11.00
C SER A 308 -4.17 -23.18 12.25
N PRO A 309 -3.71 -21.94 12.42
CA PRO A 309 -4.02 -21.13 13.59
C PRO A 309 -5.52 -20.85 13.72
N THR A 310 -5.94 -20.48 14.92
CA THR A 310 -7.32 -20.01 15.13
C THR A 310 -7.43 -18.54 14.72
N LEU A 311 -8.27 -18.24 13.74
CA LEU A 311 -8.54 -16.88 13.30
C LEU A 311 -9.71 -16.25 14.05
N SER A 312 -9.66 -14.93 14.22
CA SER A 312 -10.65 -14.13 14.97
C SER A 312 -10.73 -12.70 14.43
N ASN A 313 -11.64 -11.91 14.96
CA ASN A 313 -11.77 -10.49 14.65
C ASN A 313 -10.58 -9.63 15.13
N THR A 314 -9.67 -10.19 15.89
CA THR A 314 -8.49 -9.45 16.39
C THR A 314 -7.28 -9.65 15.50
N ASN A 315 -7.27 -10.71 14.70
CA ASN A 315 -6.14 -11.03 13.82
C ASN A 315 -6.51 -11.13 12.32
N VAL A 316 -7.76 -10.87 11.98
CA VAL A 316 -8.18 -10.66 10.58
C VAL A 316 -9.01 -9.40 10.52
N LEU A 317 -8.49 -8.39 9.85
CA LEU A 317 -9.06 -7.06 9.77
C LEU A 317 -9.37 -6.68 8.33
N PHE A 318 -10.43 -5.92 8.16
CA PHE A 318 -10.78 -5.27 6.90
C PHE A 318 -10.63 -3.78 7.13
N GLN A 319 -9.73 -3.14 6.42
CA GLN A 319 -9.42 -1.72 6.61
C GLN A 319 -9.51 -0.97 5.30
N ASN A 320 -10.04 0.25 5.37
CA ASN A 320 -9.81 1.28 4.39
C ASN A 320 -8.48 1.95 4.77
N LEU A 321 -7.44 1.73 4.01
CA LEU A 321 -6.09 2.23 4.27
C LEU A 321 -5.75 3.40 3.36
#